data_a3bd088715a4360d5b2e2c63ff6ab034
#
_entry.id   a3bd088715a4360d5b2e2c63ff6ab034
#
_cell.length_a   1.000
_cell.length_b   1.000
_cell.length_c   1.000
_cell.angle_alpha   90.00
_cell.angle_beta   90.00
_cell.angle_gamma   90.00
#
_symmetry.space_group_name_H-M   'P 1'
#
loop_
_entity.id
_entity.type
_entity.pdbx_description
1 polymer ?
#
loop_
_entity_poly.entity_id
_entity_poly.type
_entity_poly.pdbx_seq_one_letter_code
_entity_poly.pdbx_strand_id
1 'polypeptide(L)'
;MERELGIDTYAVNWPIGSGKEFQGVYDRQQKHILFFSAEGRGKKAAVMEVDLEDEIVDHTIGETRAAALREEVELLGAGREFDLKAVRNGTLSPVFFGSALTNFGVEPFLEAFLRMTTPPLPRMADTGEVDVFSEDFSAFVFKIQANMNKAHRDRLAFMRRCV
;
A
#
# COMPACT_ATOMS: atom_id res chain seq x y z
N MET A 1 12.33 0.65 -9.40
CA MET A 1 12.39 1.48 -8.18
C MET A 1 13.78 1.45 -7.55
N GLU A 2 14.28 0.31 -7.13
CA GLU A 2 15.57 0.21 -6.44
C GLU A 2 16.73 0.84 -7.24
N ARG A 3 16.88 0.46 -8.52
CA ARG A 3 17.93 0.99 -9.38
C ARG A 3 17.77 2.47 -9.73
N GLU A 4 16.56 3.00 -9.79
CA GLU A 4 16.28 4.37 -10.20
C GLU A 4 16.26 5.34 -9.02
N LEU A 5 15.74 4.91 -7.88
CA LEU A 5 15.50 5.76 -6.72
C LEU A 5 16.43 5.45 -5.54
N GLY A 6 17.15 4.34 -5.58
CA GLY A 6 18.00 3.89 -4.46
C GLY A 6 17.20 3.53 -3.21
N ILE A 7 15.89 3.25 -3.36
CA ILE A 7 15.01 2.85 -2.27
C ILE A 7 14.72 1.37 -2.43
N ASP A 8 15.00 0.60 -1.40
CA ASP A 8 14.70 -0.83 -1.37
C ASP A 8 13.21 -1.11 -1.48
N THR A 9 12.84 -2.30 -1.94
CA THR A 9 11.44 -2.71 -2.04
C THR A 9 11.15 -3.97 -1.24
N TYR A 10 9.92 -4.08 -0.72
CA TYR A 10 9.42 -5.28 -0.05
C TYR A 10 7.99 -5.55 -0.51
N ALA A 11 7.77 -6.68 -1.16
CA ALA A 11 6.43 -7.14 -1.48
C ALA A 11 5.73 -7.59 -0.19
N VAL A 12 4.74 -6.85 0.27
CA VAL A 12 3.96 -7.16 1.48
C VAL A 12 2.99 -8.31 1.20
N ASN A 13 2.41 -8.32 0.01
CA ASN A 13 1.63 -9.44 -0.50
C ASN A 13 2.19 -9.91 -1.85
N TRP A 14 1.82 -11.13 -2.26
CA TRP A 14 2.22 -11.71 -3.53
C TRP A 14 1.00 -12.08 -4.36
N PRO A 15 0.92 -11.75 -5.66
CA PRO A 15 -0.29 -11.91 -6.45
C PRO A 15 -0.48 -13.37 -6.89
N ILE A 16 -1.71 -13.84 -6.88
CA ILE A 16 -2.12 -15.12 -7.44
C ILE A 16 -2.79 -14.87 -8.79
N GLY A 17 -2.03 -15.07 -9.86
CA GLY A 17 -2.42 -14.73 -11.20
C GLY A 17 -2.26 -13.25 -11.54
N SER A 18 -2.59 -12.88 -12.78
CA SER A 18 -2.49 -11.53 -13.28
C SER A 18 -3.63 -11.17 -14.23
N GLY A 19 -3.94 -9.88 -14.36
CA GLY A 19 -4.99 -9.40 -15.26
C GLY A 19 -6.35 -10.02 -14.97
N LYS A 20 -6.95 -10.70 -15.94
CA LYS A 20 -8.25 -11.37 -15.79
C LYS A 20 -8.19 -12.63 -14.90
N GLU A 21 -7.00 -13.19 -14.74
CA GLU A 21 -6.77 -14.39 -13.93
C GLU A 21 -6.32 -14.06 -12.49
N PHE A 22 -6.33 -12.79 -12.11
CA PHE A 22 -6.01 -12.38 -10.76
C PHE A 22 -7.12 -12.82 -9.81
N GLN A 23 -6.81 -13.77 -8.92
CA GLN A 23 -7.76 -14.42 -8.03
C GLN A 23 -7.57 -14.04 -6.57
N GLY A 24 -6.37 -13.57 -6.20
CA GLY A 24 -6.07 -13.30 -4.80
C GLY A 24 -4.64 -12.86 -4.60
N VAL A 25 -4.27 -12.76 -3.33
CA VAL A 25 -2.91 -12.48 -2.90
C VAL A 25 -2.52 -13.36 -1.73
N TYR A 26 -1.24 -13.70 -1.65
CA TYR A 26 -0.65 -14.25 -0.44
C TYR A 26 -0.12 -13.11 0.43
N ASP A 27 -0.63 -12.95 1.65
CA ASP A 27 -0.12 -12.00 2.64
C ASP A 27 1.11 -12.58 3.33
N ARG A 28 2.27 -11.98 3.09
CA ARG A 28 3.55 -12.45 3.64
C ARG A 28 3.71 -12.20 5.13
N GLN A 29 3.00 -11.22 5.68
CA GLN A 29 3.07 -10.91 7.11
C GLN A 29 2.16 -11.82 7.93
N GLN A 30 0.96 -12.07 7.43
CA GLN A 30 -0.04 -12.93 8.08
C GLN A 30 0.14 -14.41 7.70
N LYS A 31 0.90 -14.69 6.61
CA LYS A 31 1.18 -16.04 6.08
C LYS A 31 -0.06 -16.80 5.63
N HIS A 32 -1.04 -16.09 5.08
CA HIS A 32 -2.24 -16.71 4.53
C HIS A 32 -2.58 -16.15 3.15
N ILE A 33 -3.46 -16.83 2.45
CA ILE A 33 -3.99 -16.40 1.15
C ILE A 33 -5.33 -15.69 1.35
N LEU A 34 -5.51 -14.59 0.65
CA LEU A 34 -6.77 -13.89 0.50
C LEU A 34 -7.29 -14.11 -0.91
N PHE A 35 -8.29 -14.97 -1.08
CA PHE A 35 -9.00 -15.11 -2.34
C PHE A 35 -10.11 -14.08 -2.43
N PHE A 36 -10.25 -13.46 -3.60
CA PHE A 36 -11.26 -12.44 -3.86
C PHE A 36 -12.30 -12.94 -4.84
N SER A 37 -13.57 -12.73 -4.50
CA SER A 37 -14.69 -12.96 -5.41
C SER A 37 -15.48 -11.69 -5.65
N ALA A 38 -15.88 -11.46 -6.89
CA ALA A 38 -16.66 -10.28 -7.27
C ALA A 38 -18.15 -10.49 -7.01
N GLU A 39 -18.72 -9.74 -6.08
CA GLU A 39 -20.17 -9.71 -5.83
C GLU A 39 -20.93 -8.66 -6.66
N GLY A 40 -20.25 -8.07 -7.64
CA GLY A 40 -20.80 -7.06 -8.53
C GLY A 40 -20.01 -5.74 -8.51
N ARG A 41 -20.22 -4.93 -9.53
CA ARG A 41 -19.47 -3.69 -9.77
C ARG A 41 -19.71 -2.69 -8.62
N GLY A 42 -18.64 -2.26 -7.95
CA GLY A 42 -18.70 -1.27 -6.87
C GLY A 42 -19.09 -1.81 -5.49
N LYS A 43 -19.27 -3.12 -5.34
CA LYS A 43 -19.44 -3.76 -4.03
C LYS A 43 -18.09 -4.18 -3.44
N LYS A 44 -18.07 -4.35 -2.12
CA LYS A 44 -16.93 -4.96 -1.42
C LYS A 44 -16.70 -6.36 -1.98
N ALA A 45 -15.47 -6.70 -2.33
CA ALA A 45 -15.14 -8.06 -2.73
C ALA A 45 -15.32 -8.99 -1.52
N ALA A 46 -15.96 -10.14 -1.71
CA ALA A 46 -15.94 -11.17 -0.69
C ALA A 46 -14.52 -11.75 -0.61
N VAL A 47 -14.05 -11.97 0.60
CA VAL A 47 -12.70 -12.45 0.89
C VAL A 47 -12.80 -13.79 1.59
N MET A 48 -12.10 -14.79 1.07
CA MET A 48 -11.89 -16.08 1.74
C MET A 48 -10.42 -16.16 2.16
N GLU A 49 -10.19 -16.28 3.43
CA GLU A 49 -8.87 -16.41 4.03
C GLU A 49 -8.52 -17.89 4.23
N VAL A 50 -7.38 -18.34 3.74
CA VAL A 50 -6.96 -19.74 3.70
C VAL A 50 -5.46 -19.85 3.94
N ASP A 51 -5.04 -20.88 4.67
CA ASP A 51 -3.63 -21.20 4.82
C ASP A 51 -3.03 -21.69 3.49
N LEU A 52 -1.74 -21.37 3.25
CA LEU A 52 -1.03 -21.75 2.02
C LEU A 52 -1.02 -23.26 1.77
N GLU A 53 -0.99 -24.06 2.82
CA GLU A 53 -0.92 -25.52 2.77
C GLU A 53 -2.30 -26.20 2.77
N ASP A 54 -3.39 -25.42 2.82
CA ASP A 54 -4.74 -25.99 2.79
C ASP A 54 -5.05 -26.56 1.40
N GLU A 55 -5.71 -27.74 1.36
CA GLU A 55 -6.14 -28.39 0.12
C GLU A 55 -7.10 -27.53 -0.71
N ILE A 56 -7.80 -26.57 -0.08
CA ILE A 56 -8.67 -25.61 -0.74
C ILE A 56 -7.88 -24.78 -1.76
N VAL A 57 -6.61 -24.52 -1.52
CA VAL A 57 -5.74 -23.76 -2.46
C VAL A 57 -5.60 -24.56 -3.76
N ASP A 58 -5.27 -25.84 -3.69
CA ASP A 58 -5.12 -26.73 -4.84
C ASP A 58 -6.43 -26.84 -5.64
N HIS A 59 -7.56 -26.94 -4.93
CA HIS A 59 -8.89 -26.97 -5.56
C HIS A 59 -9.28 -25.64 -6.21
N THR A 60 -8.89 -24.50 -5.64
CA THR A 60 -9.31 -23.16 -6.11
C THR A 60 -8.51 -22.70 -7.29
N ILE A 61 -7.18 -22.88 -7.29
CA ILE A 61 -6.29 -22.35 -8.35
C ILE A 61 -5.65 -23.46 -9.22
N GLY A 62 -5.87 -24.72 -8.88
CA GLY A 62 -5.30 -25.90 -9.51
C GLY A 62 -3.91 -26.25 -8.97
N GLU A 63 -3.62 -27.56 -8.89
CA GLU A 63 -2.40 -28.12 -8.29
C GLU A 63 -1.11 -27.49 -8.84
N THR A 64 -1.01 -27.34 -10.15
CA THR A 64 0.19 -26.77 -10.78
C THR A 64 0.46 -25.33 -10.35
N ARG A 65 -0.58 -24.51 -10.26
CA ARG A 65 -0.44 -23.10 -9.83
C ARG A 65 -0.21 -22.99 -8.33
N ALA A 66 -0.82 -23.87 -7.54
CA ALA A 66 -0.59 -23.95 -6.11
C ALA A 66 0.85 -24.35 -5.77
N ALA A 67 1.41 -25.33 -6.47
CA ALA A 67 2.81 -25.73 -6.34
C ALA A 67 3.77 -24.55 -6.69
N ALA A 68 3.52 -23.88 -7.83
CA ALA A 68 4.32 -22.72 -8.22
C ALA A 68 4.23 -21.57 -7.19
N LEU A 69 3.04 -21.30 -6.62
CA LEU A 69 2.87 -20.31 -5.57
C LEU A 69 3.68 -20.65 -4.31
N ARG A 70 3.69 -21.92 -3.89
CA ARG A 70 4.47 -22.37 -2.72
C ARG A 70 5.97 -22.17 -2.95
N GLU A 71 6.49 -22.50 -4.15
CA GLU A 71 7.89 -22.24 -4.52
C GLU A 71 8.22 -20.74 -4.52
N GLU A 72 7.35 -19.92 -5.10
CA GLU A 72 7.51 -18.45 -5.11
C GLU A 72 7.52 -17.88 -3.69
N VAL A 73 6.65 -18.35 -2.80
CA VAL A 73 6.59 -17.92 -1.40
C VAL A 73 7.85 -18.33 -0.64
N GLU A 74 8.39 -19.51 -0.89
CA GLU A 74 9.66 -19.96 -0.30
C GLU A 74 10.82 -19.07 -0.73
N LEU A 75 10.92 -18.76 -2.03
CA LEU A 75 11.94 -17.85 -2.58
C LEU A 75 11.82 -16.45 -1.99
N LEU A 76 10.61 -15.93 -1.85
CA LEU A 76 10.37 -14.65 -1.20
C LEU A 76 10.75 -14.65 0.28
N GLY A 77 10.56 -15.79 0.97
CA GLY A 77 10.94 -15.97 2.37
C GLY A 77 12.45 -15.96 2.59
N ALA A 78 13.23 -16.42 1.62
CA ALA A 78 14.69 -16.38 1.66
C ALA A 78 15.27 -14.96 1.42
N GLY A 79 14.43 -14.01 1.01
CA GLY A 79 14.83 -12.64 0.76
C GLY A 79 14.85 -11.76 2.02
N ARG A 80 14.71 -10.45 1.80
CA ARG A 80 14.69 -9.44 2.87
C ARG A 80 13.46 -9.60 3.78
N GLU A 81 13.66 -9.41 5.07
CA GLU A 81 12.55 -9.28 6.03
C GLU A 81 11.92 -7.88 5.99
N PHE A 82 10.68 -7.78 6.45
CA PHE A 82 9.97 -6.51 6.54
C PHE A 82 10.52 -5.67 7.69
N ASP A 83 10.95 -4.45 7.38
CA ASP A 83 11.41 -3.48 8.37
C ASP A 83 10.53 -2.22 8.35
N LEU A 84 9.65 -2.11 9.34
CA LEU A 84 8.78 -0.95 9.51
C LEU A 84 9.57 0.35 9.77
N LYS A 85 10.74 0.28 10.42
CA LYS A 85 11.57 1.47 10.65
C LYS A 85 12.14 1.97 9.32
N ALA A 86 12.61 1.07 8.46
CA ALA A 86 13.08 1.42 7.13
C ALA A 86 11.96 2.03 6.26
N VAL A 87 10.71 1.52 6.37
CA VAL A 87 9.54 2.12 5.72
C VAL A 87 9.30 3.54 6.22
N ARG A 88 9.31 3.76 7.53
CA ARG A 88 9.08 5.08 8.13
C ARG A 88 10.20 6.08 7.82
N ASN A 89 11.42 5.60 7.65
CA ASN A 89 12.57 6.42 7.26
C ASN A 89 12.63 6.68 5.74
N GLY A 90 11.77 6.05 4.94
CA GLY A 90 11.73 6.21 3.49
C GLY A 90 12.84 5.46 2.75
N THR A 91 13.54 4.53 3.39
CA THR A 91 14.59 3.70 2.78
C THR A 91 14.07 2.36 2.24
N LEU A 92 12.87 1.94 2.64
CA LEU A 92 12.17 0.77 2.16
C LEU A 92 10.77 1.14 1.69
N SER A 93 10.41 0.75 0.48
CA SER A 93 9.06 0.95 -0.08
C SER A 93 8.26 -0.35 -0.01
N PRO A 94 7.14 -0.39 0.74
CA PRO A 94 6.24 -1.53 0.71
C PRO A 94 5.51 -1.58 -0.63
N VAL A 95 5.42 -2.77 -1.21
CA VAL A 95 4.74 -3.02 -2.49
C VAL A 95 3.53 -3.91 -2.24
N PHE A 96 2.39 -3.50 -2.78
CA PHE A 96 1.14 -4.24 -2.72
C PHE A 96 0.62 -4.52 -4.12
N PHE A 97 0.13 -5.73 -4.32
CA PHE A 97 -0.55 -6.13 -5.53
C PHE A 97 -2.06 -6.16 -5.27
N GLY A 98 -2.82 -5.64 -6.21
CA GLY A 98 -4.26 -5.55 -6.10
C GLY A 98 -4.89 -5.00 -7.38
N SER A 99 -6.21 -4.90 -7.39
CA SER A 99 -6.98 -4.35 -8.51
C SER A 99 -8.03 -3.37 -8.01
N ALA A 100 -7.83 -2.08 -8.27
CA ALA A 100 -8.82 -1.05 -7.97
C ALA A 100 -10.10 -1.20 -8.80
N LEU A 101 -10.02 -1.79 -9.99
CA LEU A 101 -11.18 -2.00 -10.86
C LEU A 101 -12.19 -3.00 -10.26
N THR A 102 -11.69 -4.04 -9.60
CA THR A 102 -12.48 -5.10 -8.97
C THR A 102 -12.57 -4.97 -7.45
N ASN A 103 -11.90 -3.97 -6.86
CA ASN A 103 -11.70 -3.79 -5.42
C ASN A 103 -10.93 -4.94 -4.74
N PHE A 104 -10.21 -5.76 -5.51
CA PHE A 104 -9.43 -6.87 -4.97
C PHE A 104 -8.16 -6.35 -4.29
N GLY A 105 -7.96 -6.71 -3.02
CA GLY A 105 -6.79 -6.33 -2.24
C GLY A 105 -6.76 -4.87 -1.77
N VAL A 106 -7.79 -4.06 -2.05
CA VAL A 106 -7.82 -2.63 -1.67
C VAL A 106 -7.97 -2.46 -0.17
N GLU A 107 -8.88 -3.22 0.46
CA GLU A 107 -9.11 -3.14 1.92
C GLU A 107 -7.88 -3.60 2.72
N PRO A 108 -7.28 -4.77 2.47
CA PRO A 108 -6.04 -5.18 3.14
C PRO A 108 -4.89 -4.18 2.95
N PHE A 109 -4.79 -3.57 1.75
CA PHE A 109 -3.83 -2.50 1.50
C PHE A 109 -4.07 -1.29 2.40
N LEU A 110 -5.32 -0.80 2.49
CA LEU A 110 -5.66 0.37 3.31
C LEU A 110 -5.39 0.11 4.80
N GLU A 111 -5.74 -1.07 5.30
CA GLU A 111 -5.46 -1.47 6.67
C GLU A 111 -3.95 -1.52 6.95
N ALA A 112 -3.18 -2.13 6.06
CA ALA A 112 -1.73 -2.17 6.17
C ALA A 112 -1.13 -0.75 6.08
N PHE A 113 -1.62 0.08 5.16
CA PHE A 113 -1.21 1.47 5.02
C PHE A 113 -1.40 2.27 6.31
N LEU A 114 -2.57 2.15 6.95
CA LEU A 114 -2.84 2.84 8.22
C LEU A 114 -1.88 2.39 9.34
N ARG A 115 -1.49 1.12 9.38
CA ARG A 115 -0.51 0.62 10.36
C ARG A 115 0.92 1.10 10.10
N MET A 116 1.26 1.35 8.83
CA MET A 116 2.62 1.75 8.42
C MET A 116 2.83 3.25 8.46
N THR A 117 1.77 4.05 8.28
CA THR A 117 1.87 5.51 8.25
C THR A 117 2.26 6.06 9.62
N THR A 118 3.04 7.14 9.59
CA THR A 118 3.39 7.93 10.77
C THR A 118 2.41 9.10 10.92
N PRO A 119 2.23 9.61 12.14
CA PRO A 119 1.63 10.93 12.32
C PRO A 119 2.49 11.99 11.61
N PRO A 120 1.99 13.22 11.43
CA PRO A 120 2.79 14.31 10.92
C PRO A 120 4.11 14.43 11.69
N LEU A 121 5.21 14.65 10.99
CA LEU A 121 6.52 14.82 11.59
C LEU A 121 6.86 16.32 11.68
N PRO A 122 7.71 16.73 12.63
CA PRO A 122 8.22 18.09 12.71
C PRO A 122 8.85 18.54 11.39
N ARG A 123 8.76 19.81 11.09
CA ARG A 123 9.30 20.40 9.85
C ARG A 123 10.33 21.48 10.18
N MET A 124 11.43 21.45 9.43
CA MET A 124 12.41 22.53 9.50
C MET A 124 11.90 23.76 8.75
N ALA A 125 11.90 24.90 9.42
CA ALA A 125 11.71 26.24 8.86
C ALA A 125 13.00 27.05 9.04
N ASP A 126 13.05 28.25 8.46
CA ASP A 126 14.16 29.20 8.61
C ASP A 126 14.34 29.65 10.08
N THR A 127 13.27 29.62 10.86
CA THR A 127 13.25 29.96 12.30
C THR A 127 13.58 28.80 13.21
N GLY A 128 13.77 27.59 12.68
CA GLY A 128 14.02 26.36 13.45
C GLY A 128 13.01 25.26 13.17
N GLU A 129 13.05 24.22 13.99
CA GLU A 129 12.10 23.10 13.88
C GLU A 129 10.72 23.50 14.40
N VAL A 130 9.69 23.26 13.57
CA VAL A 130 8.29 23.47 13.93
C VAL A 130 7.72 22.16 14.44
N ASP A 131 7.42 22.13 15.74
CA ASP A 131 6.80 20.98 16.41
C ASP A 131 5.33 20.84 15.98
N VAL A 132 4.91 19.62 15.67
CA VAL A 132 3.52 19.29 15.28
C VAL A 132 2.52 19.43 16.43
N PHE A 133 2.99 19.52 17.67
CA PHE A 133 2.18 19.73 18.87
C PHE A 133 2.23 21.16 19.40
N SER A 134 2.83 22.11 18.63
CA SER A 134 2.82 23.52 18.99
C SER A 134 1.38 24.05 19.09
N GLU A 135 1.11 24.94 20.05
CA GLU A 135 -0.18 25.63 20.16
C GLU A 135 -0.38 26.68 19.05
N ASP A 136 0.73 27.15 18.45
CA ASP A 136 0.71 28.16 17.39
C ASP A 136 0.36 27.53 16.06
N PHE A 137 -0.62 28.10 15.36
CA PHE A 137 -0.96 27.66 14.01
C PHE A 137 0.22 27.80 13.07
N SER A 138 0.59 26.71 12.43
CA SER A 138 1.59 26.68 11.39
C SER A 138 1.13 25.87 10.18
N ALA A 139 1.51 26.30 8.99
CA ALA A 139 1.21 25.61 7.75
C ALA A 139 2.26 25.95 6.68
N PHE A 140 2.51 25.05 5.74
CA PHE A 140 3.31 25.38 4.57
C PHE A 140 2.48 25.30 3.30
N VAL A 141 2.73 26.26 2.40
CA VAL A 141 2.10 26.29 1.08
C VAL A 141 2.89 25.40 0.13
N PHE A 142 2.24 24.34 -0.37
CA PHE A 142 2.89 23.39 -1.29
C PHE A 142 2.47 23.58 -2.75
N LYS A 143 1.41 24.36 -3.01
CA LYS A 143 0.93 24.65 -4.35
C LYS A 143 0.22 25.99 -4.38
N ILE A 144 0.49 26.79 -5.42
CA ILE A 144 -0.29 27.97 -5.76
C ILE A 144 -0.88 27.75 -7.15
N GLN A 145 -2.18 27.85 -7.28
CA GLN A 145 -2.87 27.68 -8.56
C GLN A 145 -3.68 28.95 -8.88
N ALA A 146 -3.43 29.51 -10.06
CA ALA A 146 -4.21 30.61 -10.60
C ALA A 146 -5.39 30.10 -11.43
N ASN A 147 -6.42 30.93 -11.58
CA ASN A 147 -7.53 30.74 -12.51
C ASN A 147 -8.31 29.41 -12.32
N MET A 148 -8.44 28.94 -11.09
CA MET A 148 -9.29 27.78 -10.78
C MET A 148 -10.77 28.05 -11.08
N ASN A 149 -11.21 29.29 -10.86
CA ASN A 149 -12.51 29.78 -11.30
C ASN A 149 -12.30 30.78 -12.43
N LYS A 150 -12.85 30.50 -13.61
CA LYS A 150 -12.73 31.39 -14.78
C LYS A 150 -13.36 32.76 -14.57
N ALA A 151 -14.29 32.90 -13.62
CA ALA A 151 -14.94 34.16 -13.27
C ALA A 151 -14.10 35.05 -12.34
N HIS A 152 -13.05 34.50 -11.72
CA HIS A 152 -12.20 35.20 -10.76
C HIS A 152 -10.73 35.05 -11.13
N ARG A 153 -9.96 36.11 -10.98
CA ARG A 153 -8.50 36.12 -11.22
C ARG A 153 -7.70 35.77 -9.96
N ASP A 154 -8.32 35.15 -9.00
CA ASP A 154 -7.72 34.85 -7.72
C ASP A 154 -6.67 33.71 -7.84
N ARG A 155 -5.67 33.80 -6.99
CA ARG A 155 -4.71 32.72 -6.78
C ARG A 155 -5.10 31.97 -5.52
N LEU A 156 -5.28 30.66 -5.63
CA LEU A 156 -5.53 29.79 -4.49
C LEU A 156 -4.22 29.16 -4.00
N ALA A 157 -3.91 29.39 -2.74
CA ALA A 157 -2.81 28.72 -2.08
C ALA A 157 -3.31 27.44 -1.38
N PHE A 158 -2.77 26.32 -1.78
CA PHE A 158 -3.01 25.05 -1.11
C PHE A 158 -1.96 24.90 -0.02
N MET A 159 -2.40 24.80 1.21
CA MET A 159 -1.51 24.66 2.36
C MET A 159 -1.76 23.36 3.10
N ARG A 160 -0.70 22.81 3.61
CA ARG A 160 -0.75 21.69 4.56
C ARG A 160 -0.53 22.25 5.95
N ARG A 161 -1.51 22.07 6.81
CA ARG A 161 -1.40 22.41 8.23
C ARG A 161 -0.35 21.49 8.87
N CYS A 162 0.56 22.07 9.65
CA CYS A 162 1.56 21.35 10.43
C CYS A 162 1.08 21.13 11.86
N VAL A 163 0.22 22.02 12.36
CA VAL A 163 -0.38 22.00 13.71
C VAL A 163 -1.86 22.29 13.61
#